data_473833c3021a4a950ec24097e2d8f4be
#
_entry.id   473833c3021a4a950ec24097e2d8f4be
#
_cell.length_a   1.000
_cell.length_b   1.000
_cell.length_c   1.000
_cell.angle_alpha   90.00
_cell.angle_beta   90.00
_cell.angle_gamma   90.00
#
_symmetry.space_group_name_H-M   'P 1'
#
loop_
_entity.id
_entity.type
_entity.pdbx_description
1 polymer ?
#
loop_
_entity_poly.entity_id
_entity_poly.type
_entity_poly.pdbx_seq_one_letter_code
_entity_poly.pdbx_strand_id
1 'polypeptide(L)'
;VLATPPHALNHGAQPGLTMANGTNGGPQAADAQAAPQLNVLAQYVKDFSFENPNAPRSLQPSDQQPQINIQINVNASALQSDFEIDLKIEGKAEIGNALLFAFDLVYGGVFRIQNVPQESIHPVLMIECPRLLFPFAREIIASAVRNGGFPPLYIDPVDFVGLYRQKMAEQAAQQQQPS
;
A
#
# COMPACT_ATOMS: atom_id res chain seq x y z
N VAL A 1 -60.42 -0.65 -13.59
CA VAL A 1 -61.55 0.03 -12.92
C VAL A 1 -60.93 1.16 -12.13
N LEU A 2 -60.94 2.37 -12.74
CA LEU A 2 -61.61 3.59 -12.37
C LEU A 2 -61.28 4.09 -10.93
N ALA A 3 -60.93 5.32 -10.63
CA ALA A 3 -61.18 6.62 -11.23
C ALA A 3 -60.36 7.72 -10.51
N THR A 4 -60.09 8.75 -11.23
CA THR A 4 -59.62 10.10 -10.88
C THR A 4 -60.77 10.96 -10.29
N PRO A 5 -60.58 12.28 -10.09
CA PRO A 5 -60.22 13.13 -8.97
C PRO A 5 -61.44 13.97 -8.50
N PRO A 6 -61.49 15.24 -8.17
CA PRO A 6 -60.59 16.35 -7.87
C PRO A 6 -61.01 17.17 -6.61
N HIS A 7 -60.31 18.22 -6.20
CA HIS A 7 -60.82 19.57 -6.03
C HIS A 7 -59.78 20.61 -5.63
N ALA A 8 -59.72 21.64 -6.41
CA ALA A 8 -59.09 22.92 -6.13
C ALA A 8 -60.05 23.85 -5.33
N LEU A 9 -59.51 24.85 -4.63
CA LEU A 9 -60.01 26.19 -4.34
C LEU A 9 -59.02 26.89 -3.40
N ASN A 10 -58.22 27.79 -3.81
CA ASN A 10 -58.35 29.22 -4.17
C ASN A 10 -58.57 30.15 -2.98
N HIS A 11 -57.81 31.21 -3.00
CA HIS A 11 -57.99 32.57 -2.43
C HIS A 11 -57.18 32.90 -1.14
N GLY A 12 -56.40 33.96 -1.33
CA GLY A 12 -55.91 34.82 -0.28
C GLY A 12 -54.66 35.61 -0.68
N ALA A 13 -54.87 36.70 -1.40
CA ALA A 13 -53.82 37.65 -1.77
C ALA A 13 -53.60 38.70 -0.67
N GLN A 14 -52.31 39.09 -0.49
CA GLN A 14 -51.79 40.44 -0.21
C GLN A 14 -51.72 40.93 1.26
N PRO A 15 -50.84 41.92 1.61
CA PRO A 15 -49.77 42.56 0.85
C PRO A 15 -48.41 42.70 1.57
N GLY A 16 -47.45 43.02 0.77
CA GLY A 16 -46.17 43.69 0.91
C GLY A 16 -45.64 44.20 2.26
N LEU A 17 -44.36 43.83 2.46
CA LEU A 17 -43.39 44.63 3.24
C LEU A 17 -42.03 44.47 2.58
N THR A 18 -41.61 45.51 1.86
CA THR A 18 -40.23 45.78 1.48
C THR A 18 -39.46 46.13 2.73
N MET A 19 -38.42 45.35 3.04
CA MET A 19 -37.34 45.75 3.95
C MET A 19 -35.99 45.32 3.43
N ALA A 20 -35.23 46.35 3.09
CA ALA A 20 -33.79 46.55 3.28
C ALA A 20 -32.82 45.42 2.91
N ASN A 21 -32.17 45.70 1.82
CA ASN A 21 -30.80 45.39 1.47
C ASN A 21 -29.90 45.25 2.71
N GLY A 22 -29.56 43.98 3.05
CA GLY A 22 -28.48 43.63 3.96
C GLY A 22 -27.51 42.85 3.15
N THR A 23 -26.46 43.51 2.63
CA THR A 23 -25.23 42.86 2.16
C THR A 23 -24.56 42.12 3.34
N ASN A 24 -24.98 40.89 3.53
CA ASN A 24 -24.25 39.98 4.42
C ASN A 24 -23.24 39.25 3.55
N GLY A 25 -21.97 39.75 3.59
CA GLY A 25 -20.81 39.05 3.11
C GLY A 25 -20.72 37.72 3.87
N GLY A 26 -21.27 36.67 3.29
CA GLY A 26 -21.03 35.33 3.77
C GLY A 26 -19.49 35.08 3.77
N PRO A 27 -18.99 34.33 4.73
CA PRO A 27 -17.58 33.97 4.71
C PRO A 27 -17.30 33.30 3.36
N GLN A 28 -16.41 33.94 2.60
CA GLN A 28 -15.82 33.40 1.40
C GLN A 28 -15.34 31.98 1.76
N ALA A 29 -15.90 30.98 1.10
CA ALA A 29 -15.45 29.60 1.28
C ALA A 29 -13.95 29.62 1.04
N ALA A 30 -13.18 29.49 2.11
CA ALA A 30 -11.75 29.26 2.02
C ALA A 30 -11.59 28.11 1.06
N ASP A 31 -10.72 28.24 0.07
CA ASP A 31 -10.37 27.21 -0.90
C ASP A 31 -10.25 25.88 -0.16
N ALA A 32 -11.25 25.04 -0.27
CA ALA A 32 -11.20 23.70 0.28
C ALA A 32 -10.13 22.97 -0.53
N GLN A 33 -8.91 23.00 -0.03
CA GLN A 33 -7.82 22.23 -0.62
C GLN A 33 -8.32 20.80 -0.77
N ALA A 34 -8.34 20.29 -2.00
CA ALA A 34 -8.81 18.96 -2.28
C ALA A 34 -8.04 17.95 -1.40
N ALA A 35 -8.76 17.02 -0.78
CA ALA A 35 -8.17 16.05 0.15
C ALA A 35 -7.03 15.25 -0.52
N PRO A 36 -5.97 14.92 0.21
CA PRO A 36 -4.91 14.04 -0.28
C PRO A 36 -5.51 12.72 -0.80
N GLN A 37 -5.02 12.26 -1.95
CA GLN A 37 -5.47 11.03 -2.58
C GLN A 37 -4.30 10.14 -2.94
N LEU A 38 -4.44 8.85 -2.64
CA LEU A 38 -3.54 7.78 -3.02
C LEU A 38 -4.37 6.70 -3.75
N ASN A 39 -4.14 6.55 -5.04
CA ASN A 39 -4.85 5.58 -5.87
C ASN A 39 -3.90 4.50 -6.37
N VAL A 40 -4.29 3.24 -6.22
CA VAL A 40 -3.60 2.08 -6.80
C VAL A 40 -4.12 1.91 -8.22
N LEU A 41 -3.26 2.06 -9.23
CA LEU A 41 -3.62 1.91 -10.64
C LEU A 41 -3.40 0.48 -11.14
N ALA A 42 -2.33 -0.17 -10.68
CA ALA A 42 -2.00 -1.55 -11.01
C ALA A 42 -1.20 -2.20 -9.88
N GLN A 43 -1.29 -3.52 -9.80
CA GLN A 43 -0.45 -4.37 -8.96
C GLN A 43 -0.09 -5.62 -9.74
N TYR A 44 1.16 -6.09 -9.61
CA TYR A 44 1.65 -7.24 -10.37
C TYR A 44 2.88 -7.88 -9.75
N VAL A 45 3.08 -9.17 -10.04
CA VAL A 45 4.37 -9.82 -9.81
C VAL A 45 5.33 -9.35 -10.90
N LYS A 46 6.42 -8.71 -10.52
CA LYS A 46 7.47 -8.23 -11.42
C LYS A 46 8.55 -9.29 -11.63
N ASP A 47 8.91 -9.96 -10.55
CA ASP A 47 9.83 -11.11 -10.55
C ASP A 47 9.50 -12.04 -9.39
N PHE A 48 9.67 -13.36 -9.60
CA PHE A 48 9.46 -14.32 -8.54
C PHE A 48 10.25 -15.61 -8.78
N SER A 49 11.02 -16.02 -7.79
CA SER A 49 11.65 -17.34 -7.74
C SER A 49 11.34 -18.06 -6.41
N PHE A 50 11.19 -19.35 -6.49
CA PHE A 50 11.11 -20.25 -5.34
C PHE A 50 11.99 -21.47 -5.58
N GLU A 51 12.87 -21.79 -4.65
CA GLU A 51 13.84 -22.85 -4.75
C GLU A 51 13.69 -23.82 -3.58
N ASN A 52 13.66 -25.12 -3.89
CA ASN A 52 13.76 -26.22 -2.94
C ASN A 52 14.81 -27.21 -3.46
N PRO A 53 16.12 -26.87 -3.35
CA PRO A 53 17.20 -27.60 -4.02
C PRO A 53 17.44 -28.99 -3.45
N ASN A 54 17.00 -29.26 -2.22
CA ASN A 54 17.21 -30.51 -1.53
C ASN A 54 15.97 -31.42 -1.51
N ALA A 55 14.93 -31.11 -2.30
CA ALA A 55 13.77 -31.97 -2.43
C ALA A 55 14.14 -33.33 -3.07
N PRO A 56 13.51 -34.45 -2.66
CA PRO A 56 12.50 -34.58 -1.62
C PRO A 56 13.05 -34.69 -0.20
N ARG A 57 14.38 -34.69 -0.01
CA ARG A 57 15.02 -34.88 1.29
C ARG A 57 14.66 -33.79 2.29
N SER A 58 14.58 -32.54 1.83
CA SER A 58 14.16 -31.37 2.62
C SER A 58 12.75 -31.48 3.22
N LEU A 59 11.92 -32.38 2.71
CA LEU A 59 10.55 -32.61 3.16
C LEU A 59 10.41 -33.70 4.24
N GLN A 60 11.53 -34.33 4.63
CA GLN A 60 11.52 -35.35 5.67
C GLN A 60 11.27 -34.70 7.06
N PRO A 61 10.55 -35.39 7.96
CA PRO A 61 10.37 -34.89 9.32
C PRO A 61 11.72 -34.63 10.00
N SER A 62 11.78 -33.51 10.73
CA SER A 62 12.95 -33.12 11.52
C SER A 62 12.50 -32.65 12.89
N ASP A 63 13.24 -33.03 13.93
CA ASP A 63 13.01 -32.54 15.29
C ASP A 63 13.58 -31.12 15.51
N GLN A 64 14.35 -30.60 14.54
CA GLN A 64 14.91 -29.27 14.59
C GLN A 64 13.98 -28.25 13.93
N GLN A 65 13.85 -27.10 14.57
CA GLN A 65 13.09 -25.99 13.98
C GLN A 65 13.93 -25.25 12.92
N PRO A 66 13.37 -24.92 11.77
CA PRO A 66 14.06 -24.12 10.76
C PRO A 66 14.33 -22.70 11.28
N GLN A 67 15.50 -22.17 10.94
CA GLN A 67 15.81 -20.76 11.04
C GLN A 67 15.34 -20.07 9.76
N ILE A 68 14.50 -19.07 9.91
CA ILE A 68 13.94 -18.31 8.79
C ILE A 68 14.53 -16.90 8.82
N ASN A 69 15.18 -16.51 7.72
CA ASN A 69 15.70 -15.16 7.52
C ASN A 69 14.90 -14.49 6.42
N ILE A 70 14.41 -13.28 6.65
CA ILE A 70 13.64 -12.50 5.69
C ILE A 70 14.24 -11.11 5.58
N GLN A 71 14.41 -10.61 4.35
CA GLN A 71 14.83 -9.26 4.05
C GLN A 71 13.76 -8.58 3.22
N ILE A 72 13.47 -7.32 3.54
CA ILE A 72 12.44 -6.54 2.88
C ILE A 72 13.04 -5.21 2.44
N ASN A 73 12.88 -4.89 1.16
CA ASN A 73 13.35 -3.66 0.56
C ASN A 73 12.21 -2.99 -0.23
N VAL A 74 12.19 -1.67 -0.20
CA VAL A 74 11.25 -0.86 -0.96
C VAL A 74 12.02 0.09 -1.87
N ASN A 75 11.66 0.10 -3.16
CA ASN A 75 12.16 1.05 -4.13
C ASN A 75 11.00 1.82 -4.76
N ALA A 76 11.22 3.10 -5.03
CA ALA A 76 10.27 3.97 -5.70
C ALA A 76 10.90 4.55 -6.97
N SER A 77 10.16 4.54 -8.06
CA SER A 77 10.55 5.09 -9.36
C SER A 77 9.45 6.01 -9.88
N ALA A 78 9.83 7.16 -10.43
CA ALA A 78 8.88 8.07 -11.06
C ALA A 78 8.52 7.57 -12.46
N LEU A 79 7.21 7.61 -12.78
CA LEU A 79 6.64 7.33 -14.09
C LEU A 79 5.87 8.59 -14.52
N GLN A 80 6.27 9.31 -15.50
CA GLN A 80 5.60 10.54 -16.00
C GLN A 80 4.78 11.30 -14.93
N SER A 81 3.51 10.90 -14.71
CA SER A 81 2.58 11.48 -13.74
C SER A 81 2.31 10.59 -12.51
N ASP A 82 2.86 9.40 -12.48
CA ASP A 82 2.59 8.37 -11.48
C ASP A 82 3.91 7.84 -10.87
N PHE A 83 3.82 6.89 -9.96
CA PHE A 83 4.98 6.27 -9.30
C PHE A 83 4.86 4.75 -9.35
N GLU A 84 5.95 4.08 -9.66
CA GLU A 84 6.09 2.64 -9.47
C GLU A 84 6.77 2.36 -8.13
N ILE A 85 6.21 1.43 -7.37
CA ILE A 85 6.81 0.94 -6.13
C ILE A 85 7.09 -0.54 -6.29
N ASP A 86 8.34 -0.92 -6.06
CA ASP A 86 8.77 -2.30 -5.98
C ASP A 86 8.95 -2.69 -4.51
N LEU A 87 8.13 -3.62 -4.04
CA LEU A 87 8.30 -4.29 -2.76
C LEU A 87 9.05 -5.60 -2.99
N LYS A 88 10.35 -5.61 -2.64
CA LYS A 88 11.18 -6.80 -2.70
C LYS A 88 11.19 -7.52 -1.37
N ILE A 89 10.92 -8.84 -1.40
CA ILE A 89 10.96 -9.71 -0.23
C ILE A 89 11.79 -10.95 -0.58
N GLU A 90 12.93 -11.09 0.08
CA GLU A 90 13.81 -12.24 -0.03
C GLU A 90 13.76 -13.05 1.26
N GLY A 91 13.79 -14.36 1.15
CA GLY A 91 13.82 -15.19 2.34
C GLY A 91 14.42 -16.56 2.11
N LYS A 92 14.92 -17.14 3.20
CA LYS A 92 15.41 -18.52 3.23
C LYS A 92 15.08 -19.19 4.56
N ALA A 93 14.88 -20.50 4.51
CA ALA A 93 14.73 -21.36 5.66
C ALA A 93 15.83 -22.41 5.67
N GLU A 94 16.51 -22.57 6.79
CA GLU A 94 17.65 -23.47 6.96
C GLU A 94 17.53 -24.28 8.26
N ILE A 95 18.00 -25.54 8.23
CA ILE A 95 18.27 -26.34 9.42
C ILE A 95 19.78 -26.63 9.45
N GLY A 96 20.47 -26.06 10.45
CA GLY A 96 21.92 -26.08 10.46
C GLY A 96 22.49 -25.42 9.20
N ASN A 97 23.21 -26.19 8.37
CA ASN A 97 23.76 -25.72 7.10
C ASN A 97 22.96 -26.21 5.88
N ALA A 98 21.80 -26.86 6.11
CA ALA A 98 20.98 -27.39 5.03
C ALA A 98 19.89 -26.40 4.66
N LEU A 99 19.92 -25.87 3.43
CA LEU A 99 18.86 -25.04 2.89
C LEU A 99 17.60 -25.90 2.64
N LEU A 100 16.49 -25.53 3.26
CA LEU A 100 15.18 -26.12 3.01
C LEU A 100 14.56 -25.49 1.77
N PHE A 101 14.39 -24.18 1.78
CA PHE A 101 13.88 -23.40 0.66
C PHE A 101 14.44 -21.97 0.69
N ALA A 102 14.41 -21.34 -0.46
CA ALA A 102 14.64 -19.91 -0.62
C ALA A 102 13.60 -19.32 -1.58
N PHE A 103 13.35 -18.04 -1.46
CA PHE A 103 12.50 -17.29 -2.38
C PHE A 103 13.00 -15.86 -2.55
N ASP A 104 12.72 -15.30 -3.72
CA ASP A 104 12.90 -13.89 -4.05
C ASP A 104 11.66 -13.42 -4.78
N LEU A 105 10.99 -12.39 -4.27
CA LEU A 105 9.80 -11.80 -4.86
C LEU A 105 9.99 -10.30 -5.02
N VAL A 106 9.75 -9.80 -6.22
CA VAL A 106 9.51 -8.38 -6.48
C VAL A 106 8.05 -8.20 -6.85
N TYR A 107 7.28 -7.59 -5.95
CA TYR A 107 5.88 -7.27 -6.16
C TYR A 107 5.73 -5.79 -6.43
N GLY A 108 5.29 -5.44 -7.63
CA GLY A 108 5.18 -4.09 -8.11
C GLY A 108 3.78 -3.50 -7.96
N GLY A 109 3.71 -2.18 -7.83
CA GLY A 109 2.46 -1.43 -7.90
C GLY A 109 2.66 -0.07 -8.52
N VAL A 110 1.69 0.39 -9.33
CA VAL A 110 1.65 1.74 -9.88
C VAL A 110 0.65 2.56 -9.10
N PHE A 111 1.10 3.72 -8.64
CA PHE A 111 0.35 4.61 -7.75
C PHE A 111 0.24 6.01 -8.31
N ARG A 112 -0.96 6.60 -8.19
CA ARG A 112 -1.21 8.01 -8.42
C ARG A 112 -1.40 8.74 -7.10
N ILE A 113 -0.61 9.78 -6.88
CA ILE A 113 -0.68 10.64 -5.69
C ILE A 113 -1.15 12.02 -6.12
N GLN A 114 -2.19 12.54 -5.47
CA GLN A 114 -2.75 13.87 -5.76
C GLN A 114 -2.99 14.64 -4.46
N ASN A 115 -2.85 15.95 -4.52
CA ASN A 115 -3.12 16.87 -3.40
C ASN A 115 -2.28 16.57 -2.14
N VAL A 116 -1.07 16.05 -2.33
CA VAL A 116 -0.10 15.76 -1.26
C VAL A 116 1.04 16.77 -1.37
N PRO A 117 1.45 17.44 -0.27
CA PRO A 117 2.61 18.31 -0.26
C PRO A 117 3.87 17.57 -0.74
N GLN A 118 4.74 18.28 -1.46
CA GLN A 118 5.94 17.68 -2.08
C GLN A 118 6.84 16.96 -1.05
N GLU A 119 7.00 17.53 0.13
CA GLU A 119 7.78 16.94 1.23
C GLU A 119 7.17 15.65 1.78
N SER A 120 5.88 15.44 1.59
CA SER A 120 5.16 14.24 2.06
C SER A 120 5.09 13.12 1.01
N ILE A 121 5.44 13.39 -0.24
CA ILE A 121 5.37 12.38 -1.32
C ILE A 121 6.30 11.21 -1.00
N HIS A 122 7.57 11.47 -0.68
CA HIS A 122 8.54 10.41 -0.42
C HIS A 122 8.15 9.49 0.76
N PRO A 123 7.73 10.00 1.94
CA PRO A 123 7.17 9.14 2.99
C PRO A 123 5.95 8.32 2.53
N VAL A 124 5.02 8.88 1.76
CA VAL A 124 3.85 8.14 1.24
C VAL A 124 4.30 6.99 0.35
N LEU A 125 5.25 7.22 -0.57
CA LEU A 125 5.78 6.20 -1.47
C LEU A 125 6.49 5.06 -0.72
N MET A 126 7.21 5.38 0.35
CA MET A 126 8.05 4.42 1.07
C MET A 126 7.34 3.72 2.24
N ILE A 127 6.20 4.24 2.69
CA ILE A 127 5.46 3.72 3.84
C ILE A 127 4.07 3.22 3.43
N GLU A 128 3.23 4.10 2.86
CA GLU A 128 1.83 3.77 2.60
C GLU A 128 1.67 2.85 1.38
N CYS A 129 2.40 3.11 0.31
CA CYS A 129 2.32 2.27 -0.89
C CYS A 129 2.75 0.81 -0.63
N PRO A 130 3.93 0.52 -0.04
CA PRO A 130 4.30 -0.86 0.25
C PRO A 130 3.39 -1.51 1.29
N ARG A 131 2.79 -0.76 2.21
CA ARG A 131 1.77 -1.27 3.15
C ARG A 131 0.55 -1.82 2.42
N LEU A 132 0.14 -1.19 1.30
CA LEU A 132 -0.96 -1.68 0.46
C LEU A 132 -0.57 -2.90 -0.37
N LEU A 133 0.70 -3.04 -0.77
CA LEU A 133 1.20 -4.18 -1.56
C LEU A 133 1.47 -5.42 -0.71
N PHE A 134 1.89 -5.23 0.54
CA PHE A 134 2.40 -6.31 1.40
C PHE A 134 1.44 -7.48 1.60
N PRO A 135 0.12 -7.30 1.83
CA PRO A 135 -0.79 -8.43 2.00
C PRO A 135 -0.81 -9.40 0.81
N PHE A 136 -0.69 -8.88 -0.41
CA PHE A 136 -0.66 -9.68 -1.64
C PHE A 136 0.68 -10.38 -1.82
N ALA A 137 1.79 -9.67 -1.61
CA ALA A 137 3.12 -10.24 -1.64
C ALA A 137 3.26 -11.39 -0.63
N ARG A 138 2.77 -11.19 0.59
CA ARG A 138 2.76 -12.22 1.65
C ARG A 138 1.99 -13.48 1.24
N GLU A 139 0.83 -13.32 0.59
CA GLU A 139 0.03 -14.46 0.14
C GLU A 139 0.74 -15.26 -0.97
N ILE A 140 1.42 -14.59 -1.90
CA ILE A 140 2.21 -15.24 -2.96
C ILE A 140 3.29 -16.12 -2.33
N ILE A 141 4.04 -15.59 -1.35
CA ILE A 141 5.09 -16.32 -0.66
C ILE A 141 4.51 -17.50 0.13
N ALA A 142 3.45 -17.29 0.90
CA ALA A 142 2.81 -18.35 1.68
C ALA A 142 2.31 -19.48 0.77
N SER A 143 1.72 -19.15 -0.36
CA SER A 143 1.28 -20.12 -1.39
C SER A 143 2.45 -20.89 -1.99
N ALA A 144 3.55 -20.23 -2.33
CA ALA A 144 4.71 -20.87 -2.91
C ALA A 144 5.37 -21.85 -1.92
N VAL A 145 5.56 -21.43 -0.66
CA VAL A 145 6.12 -22.27 0.40
C VAL A 145 5.25 -23.50 0.61
N ARG A 146 3.92 -23.34 0.68
CA ARG A 146 2.97 -24.45 0.77
C ARG A 146 3.07 -25.40 -0.43
N ASN A 147 3.12 -24.88 -1.64
CA ASN A 147 3.26 -25.66 -2.86
C ASN A 147 4.63 -26.33 -2.97
N GLY A 148 5.66 -25.78 -2.30
CA GLY A 148 6.96 -26.42 -2.13
C GLY A 148 6.98 -27.60 -1.16
N GLY A 149 5.83 -27.92 -0.52
CA GLY A 149 5.68 -29.04 0.42
C GLY A 149 5.94 -28.71 1.88
N PHE A 150 6.09 -27.42 2.22
CA PHE A 150 6.29 -26.95 3.60
C PHE A 150 5.01 -26.36 4.20
N PRO A 151 4.92 -26.22 5.53
CA PRO A 151 3.89 -25.39 6.15
C PRO A 151 3.95 -23.95 5.58
N PRO A 152 2.78 -23.30 5.33
CA PRO A 152 2.78 -21.96 4.76
C PRO A 152 3.50 -20.96 5.68
N LEU A 153 4.35 -20.13 5.08
CA LEU A 153 5.07 -19.08 5.79
C LEU A 153 4.24 -17.79 5.80
N TYR A 154 3.73 -17.42 6.97
CA TYR A 154 3.04 -16.16 7.18
C TYR A 154 3.99 -15.13 7.80
N ILE A 155 4.49 -14.23 6.97
CA ILE A 155 5.35 -13.12 7.41
C ILE A 155 4.52 -12.16 8.27
N ASP A 156 5.02 -11.78 9.44
CA ASP A 156 4.37 -10.82 10.32
C ASP A 156 4.20 -9.44 9.65
N PRO A 157 3.23 -8.62 10.10
CA PRO A 157 3.08 -7.25 9.61
C PRO A 157 4.38 -6.45 9.73
N VAL A 158 4.75 -5.76 8.64
CA VAL A 158 6.01 -5.03 8.52
C VAL A 158 5.86 -3.61 9.04
N ASP A 159 6.81 -3.17 9.87
CA ASP A 159 6.94 -1.76 10.28
C ASP A 159 7.65 -0.96 9.17
N PHE A 160 6.89 -0.54 8.15
CA PHE A 160 7.42 0.28 7.07
C PHE A 160 7.90 1.66 7.53
N VAL A 161 7.38 2.18 8.65
CA VAL A 161 7.86 3.44 9.24
C VAL A 161 9.27 3.25 9.79
N GLY A 162 9.49 2.16 10.52
CA GLY A 162 10.81 1.78 11.03
C GLY A 162 11.82 1.57 9.91
N LEU A 163 11.44 0.81 8.86
CA LEU A 163 12.29 0.59 7.68
C LEU A 163 12.65 1.90 6.97
N TYR A 164 11.69 2.79 6.81
CA TYR A 164 11.93 4.10 6.21
C TYR A 164 12.93 4.93 7.01
N ARG A 165 12.76 5.00 8.33
CA ARG A 165 13.67 5.73 9.23
C ARG A 165 15.08 5.17 9.20
N GLN A 166 15.22 3.84 9.21
CA GLN A 166 16.52 3.17 9.11
C GLN A 166 17.20 3.53 7.79
N LYS A 167 16.51 3.43 6.65
CA LYS A 167 17.04 3.77 5.33
C LYS A 167 17.51 5.23 5.25
N MET A 168 16.74 6.16 5.82
CA MET A 168 17.11 7.57 5.88
C MET A 168 18.37 7.80 6.73
N ALA A 169 18.50 7.12 7.86
CA ALA A 169 19.69 7.20 8.71
C ALA A 169 20.94 6.63 8.01
N GLU A 170 20.81 5.51 7.31
CA GLU A 170 21.91 4.91 6.53
C GLU A 170 22.38 5.84 5.40
N GLN A 171 21.46 6.46 4.66
CA GLN A 171 21.78 7.42 3.61
C GLN A 171 22.49 8.67 4.16
N ALA A 172 22.02 9.19 5.30
CA ALA A 172 22.67 10.35 5.95
C ALA A 172 24.10 10.00 6.42
N ALA A 173 24.32 8.79 6.96
CA ALA A 173 25.63 8.33 7.38
C ALA A 173 26.61 8.18 6.20
N GLN A 174 26.15 7.67 5.06
CA GLN A 174 26.94 7.53 3.84
C GLN A 174 27.36 8.89 3.24
N GLN A 175 26.52 9.93 3.36
CA GLN A 175 26.83 11.27 2.88
C GLN A 175 27.83 12.03 3.79
N GLN A 176 28.06 11.55 5.01
CA GLN A 176 28.97 12.16 5.98
C GLN A 176 30.38 11.53 6.00
N GLN A 177 30.64 10.48 5.18
CA GLN A 177 31.97 9.93 5.03
C GLN A 177 32.75 10.79 4.00
N PRO A 178 33.76 11.59 4.43
CA PRO A 178 34.62 12.31 3.51
C PRO A 178 35.53 11.31 2.77
N SER A 179 35.68 11.56 1.47
CA SER A 179 36.63 10.83 0.59
C SER A 179 38.06 11.08 1.01
#